data_87d68a39f9a5317211513ca8fb6856d1
#
_entry.id   87d68a39f9a5317211513ca8fb6856d1
#
_cell.length_a   1.000
_cell.length_b   1.000
_cell.length_c   1.000
_cell.angle_alpha   90.00
_cell.angle_beta   90.00
_cell.angle_gamma   90.00
#
_symmetry.space_group_name_H-M   'P 1'
#
loop_
_entity.id
_entity.type
_entity.pdbx_description
1 polymer ?
#
loop_
_entity_poly.entity_id
_entity_poly.type
_entity_poly.pdbx_seq_one_letter_code
_entity_poly.pdbx_strand_id
1 'polypeptide(L)'
;MDFVVRECRGVVEGPMAIVRFGSCGIVCPASPPGSICVSTLGSINVTRNPDAFAPGATAPEYWLSLPVPAHAELSLLLTESLREGVGEGSVVGGMNATCDSFYSSQGRQGSHFDDGNEDLIPEVNAFSSDIVTMEMETFQLLHLARSARQPMAAAAAVICVA
;
A
#
# COMPACT_ATOMS: atom_id res chain seq x y z
N MET A 1 -8.35 -4.72 7.26
CA MET A 1 -7.09 -5.51 7.44
C MET A 1 -6.78 -5.79 8.90
N ASP A 2 -6.77 -4.80 9.79
CA ASP A 2 -6.37 -4.95 11.21
C ASP A 2 -7.14 -6.06 11.92
N PHE A 3 -8.46 -6.05 11.85
CA PHE A 3 -9.32 -7.08 12.44
C PHE A 3 -8.95 -8.49 11.96
N VAL A 4 -8.88 -8.71 10.64
CA VAL A 4 -8.60 -10.04 10.07
C VAL A 4 -7.25 -10.58 10.53
N VAL A 5 -6.20 -9.76 10.50
CA VAL A 5 -4.85 -10.17 10.90
C VAL A 5 -4.79 -10.53 12.39
N ARG A 6 -5.46 -9.75 13.25
CA ARG A 6 -5.49 -10.01 14.70
C ARG A 6 -6.26 -11.28 15.03
N GLU A 7 -7.40 -11.51 14.40
CA GLU A 7 -8.19 -12.74 14.59
C GLU A 7 -7.40 -13.97 14.10
N CYS A 8 -6.77 -13.91 12.90
CA CYS A 8 -5.90 -14.98 12.44
C CYS A 8 -4.75 -15.24 13.42
N ARG A 9 -4.10 -14.17 13.91
CA ARG A 9 -3.01 -14.31 14.87
C ARG A 9 -3.48 -14.91 16.19
N GLY A 10 -4.72 -14.65 16.61
CA GLY A 10 -5.31 -15.19 17.82
C GLY A 10 -5.52 -16.70 17.83
N VAL A 11 -5.66 -17.30 16.64
CA VAL A 11 -5.93 -18.75 16.49
C VAL A 11 -4.74 -19.55 15.95
N VAL A 12 -3.73 -18.89 15.38
CA VAL A 12 -2.52 -19.56 14.88
C VAL A 12 -1.46 -19.60 15.97
N GLU A 13 -1.00 -20.77 16.35
CA GLU A 13 0.13 -20.95 17.25
C GLU A 13 1.47 -20.95 16.49
N GLY A 14 2.51 -20.37 17.08
CA GLY A 14 3.85 -20.32 16.48
C GLY A 14 4.03 -19.27 15.37
N PRO A 15 5.06 -19.41 14.52
CA PRO A 15 5.33 -18.49 13.42
C PRO A 15 4.17 -18.47 12.42
N MET A 16 3.88 -17.27 11.87
CA MET A 16 2.79 -17.07 10.90
C MET A 16 3.29 -16.29 9.70
N ALA A 17 2.86 -16.66 8.50
CA ALA A 17 3.06 -15.87 7.30
C ALA A 17 1.70 -15.47 6.70
N ILE A 18 1.59 -14.21 6.27
CA ILE A 18 0.40 -13.72 5.57
C ILE A 18 0.84 -13.09 4.25
N VAL A 19 0.21 -13.53 3.17
CA VAL A 19 0.32 -12.89 1.85
C VAL A 19 -1.03 -12.25 1.53
N ARG A 20 -1.02 -10.95 1.28
CA ARG A 20 -2.17 -10.24 0.72
C ARG A 20 -2.08 -10.28 -0.81
N PHE A 21 -3.19 -10.64 -1.45
CA PHE A 21 -3.36 -10.47 -2.88
C PHE A 21 -4.66 -9.69 -3.15
N GLY A 22 -4.59 -8.61 -3.91
CA GLY A 22 -5.74 -7.74 -4.16
C GLY A 22 -5.59 -6.93 -5.45
N SER A 23 -6.38 -5.89 -5.60
CA SER A 23 -6.29 -4.92 -6.69
C SER A 23 -5.81 -3.55 -6.20
N CYS A 24 -5.30 -2.73 -7.11
CA CYS A 24 -4.80 -1.39 -6.81
C CYS A 24 -5.03 -0.40 -7.96
N GLY A 25 -5.01 0.88 -7.63
CA GLY A 25 -4.80 1.95 -8.60
C GLY A 25 -3.33 2.07 -8.98
N ILE A 26 -3.07 2.56 -10.20
CA ILE A 26 -1.73 2.76 -10.76
C ILE A 26 -1.30 4.20 -10.49
N VAL A 27 -0.09 4.39 -9.94
CA VAL A 27 0.52 5.70 -9.75
C VAL A 27 1.67 5.92 -10.74
N CYS A 28 2.31 4.84 -11.17
CA CYS A 28 3.47 4.89 -12.06
C CYS A 28 3.13 4.30 -13.44
N PRO A 29 3.43 5.01 -14.55
CA PRO A 29 3.20 4.49 -15.91
C PRO A 29 3.95 3.20 -16.25
N ALA A 30 4.99 2.84 -15.47
CA ALA A 30 5.74 1.59 -15.66
C ALA A 30 4.95 0.33 -15.26
N SER A 31 3.78 0.48 -14.65
CA SER A 31 2.92 -0.62 -14.21
C SER A 31 1.58 -0.56 -14.94
N PRO A 32 1.50 -0.98 -16.22
CA PRO A 32 0.27 -0.89 -16.98
C PRO A 32 -0.84 -1.79 -16.37
N PRO A 33 -2.13 -1.52 -16.69
CA PRO A 33 -3.24 -2.38 -16.29
C PRO A 33 -2.99 -3.85 -16.63
N GLY A 34 -3.29 -4.75 -15.67
CA GLY A 34 -3.01 -6.17 -15.77
C GLY A 34 -1.65 -6.61 -15.23
N SER A 35 -0.72 -5.68 -14.95
CA SER A 35 0.52 -6.01 -14.24
C SER A 35 0.25 -6.41 -12.80
N ILE A 36 1.09 -7.28 -12.27
CA ILE A 36 1.11 -7.60 -10.84
C ILE A 36 2.28 -6.87 -10.18
N CYS A 37 1.98 -6.04 -9.19
CA CYS A 37 3.00 -5.34 -8.42
C CYS A 37 3.19 -6.00 -7.06
N VAL A 38 4.43 -6.41 -6.76
CA VAL A 38 4.81 -6.91 -5.43
C VAL A 38 5.41 -5.75 -4.63
N SER A 39 4.94 -5.54 -3.41
CA SER A 39 5.41 -4.46 -2.53
C SER A 39 6.79 -4.79 -1.92
N THR A 40 7.79 -5.02 -2.78
CA THR A 40 9.15 -5.45 -2.39
C THR A 40 9.87 -4.42 -1.52
N LEU A 41 9.57 -3.15 -1.70
CA LEU A 41 10.11 -2.03 -0.92
C LEU A 41 9.19 -1.63 0.26
N GLY A 42 8.13 -2.41 0.48
CA GLY A 42 7.17 -2.14 1.55
C GLY A 42 6.06 -1.17 1.17
N SER A 43 5.53 -0.46 2.16
CA SER A 43 4.42 0.48 1.96
C SER A 43 4.55 1.70 2.87
N ILE A 44 4.11 2.86 2.36
CA ILE A 44 3.78 4.05 3.17
C ILE A 44 2.29 4.08 3.47
N ASN A 45 1.89 4.90 4.46
CA ASN A 45 0.49 5.23 4.71
C ASN A 45 0.21 6.67 4.30
N VAL A 46 -0.86 6.90 3.56
CA VAL A 46 -1.39 8.23 3.18
C VAL A 46 -2.68 8.44 3.96
N THR A 47 -2.69 9.43 4.84
CA THR A 47 -3.80 9.69 5.76
C THR A 47 -4.29 11.13 5.60
N ARG A 48 -5.60 11.30 5.43
CA ARG A 48 -6.21 12.64 5.44
C ARG A 48 -6.06 13.27 6.83
N ASN A 49 -5.62 14.52 6.85
CA ASN A 49 -5.53 15.32 8.06
C ASN A 49 -6.80 16.18 8.22
N PRO A 50 -7.76 15.79 9.06
CA PRO A 50 -9.01 16.54 9.22
C PRO A 50 -8.79 17.97 9.75
N ASP A 51 -7.71 18.21 10.50
CA ASP A 51 -7.42 19.51 11.10
C ASP A 51 -6.99 20.53 10.05
N ALA A 52 -6.49 20.10 8.90
CA ALA A 52 -6.11 20.98 7.79
C ALA A 52 -7.33 21.67 7.13
N PHE A 53 -8.51 21.12 7.29
CA PHE A 53 -9.77 21.65 6.74
C PHE A 53 -10.48 22.60 7.71
N ALA A 54 -9.89 22.89 8.86
CA ALA A 54 -10.41 23.89 9.79
C ALA A 54 -10.16 25.31 9.27
N PRO A 55 -11.04 26.31 9.53
CA PRO A 55 -10.82 27.68 9.11
C PRO A 55 -9.48 28.24 9.62
N GLY A 56 -8.63 28.70 8.71
CA GLY A 56 -7.31 29.26 9.03
C GLY A 56 -6.22 28.24 9.31
N ALA A 57 -6.46 26.95 9.04
CA ALA A 57 -5.43 25.89 9.15
C ALA A 57 -4.26 26.17 8.20
N THR A 58 -3.07 25.75 8.63
CA THR A 58 -1.81 25.80 7.85
C THR A 58 -1.12 24.45 7.79
N ALA A 59 -1.73 23.42 8.36
CA ALA A 59 -1.22 22.06 8.32
C ALA A 59 -1.46 21.45 6.92
N PRO A 60 -0.65 20.47 6.49
CA PRO A 60 -0.88 19.78 5.22
C PRO A 60 -2.18 18.96 5.29
N GLU A 61 -2.90 18.89 4.18
CA GLU A 61 -4.16 18.16 4.02
C GLU A 61 -3.97 16.64 4.16
N TYR A 62 -2.80 16.16 3.80
CA TYR A 62 -2.45 14.74 3.86
C TYR A 62 -1.10 14.52 4.55
N TRP A 63 -1.02 13.44 5.31
CA TRP A 63 0.23 12.96 5.89
C TRP A 63 0.70 11.70 5.17
N LEU A 64 2.01 11.68 4.83
CA LEU A 64 2.70 10.53 4.31
C LEU A 64 3.61 9.96 5.42
N SER A 65 3.43 8.69 5.77
CA SER A 65 4.27 8.05 6.78
C SER A 65 5.63 7.64 6.23
N LEU A 66 6.57 7.32 7.11
CA LEU A 66 7.76 6.58 6.72
C LEU A 66 7.37 5.17 6.25
N PRO A 67 8.17 4.56 5.35
CA PRO A 67 7.90 3.22 4.85
C PRO A 67 8.00 2.14 5.94
N VAL A 68 7.09 1.17 5.87
CA VAL A 68 7.19 -0.09 6.61
C VAL A 68 7.62 -1.18 5.62
N PRO A 69 8.77 -1.86 5.85
CA PRO A 69 9.26 -2.87 4.92
C PRO A 69 8.40 -4.13 4.92
N ALA A 70 8.30 -4.80 3.78
CA ALA A 70 7.80 -6.16 3.68
C ALA A 70 8.86 -7.17 4.16
N HIS A 71 8.45 -8.41 4.46
CA HIS A 71 9.38 -9.47 4.78
C HIS A 71 10.16 -9.88 3.52
N ALA A 72 11.48 -9.65 3.52
CA ALA A 72 12.29 -9.73 2.31
C ALA A 72 12.24 -11.11 1.63
N GLU A 73 12.46 -12.18 2.38
CA GLU A 73 12.45 -13.55 1.86
C GLU A 73 11.07 -13.95 1.32
N LEU A 74 9.99 -13.62 2.05
CA LEU A 74 8.63 -13.91 1.60
C LEU A 74 8.27 -13.11 0.34
N SER A 75 8.71 -11.86 0.24
CA SER A 75 8.50 -11.03 -0.95
C SER A 75 9.26 -11.56 -2.16
N LEU A 76 10.47 -12.08 -1.97
CA LEU A 76 11.25 -12.71 -3.02
C LEU A 76 10.55 -13.97 -3.54
N LEU A 77 10.19 -14.89 -2.65
CA LEU A 77 9.46 -16.11 -2.99
C LEU A 77 8.15 -15.83 -3.73
N LEU A 78 7.40 -14.82 -3.25
CA LEU A 78 6.16 -14.39 -3.89
C LEU A 78 6.42 -13.86 -5.31
N THR A 79 7.47 -13.06 -5.49
CA THR A 79 7.83 -12.49 -6.80
C THR A 79 8.20 -13.59 -7.79
N GLU A 80 9.04 -14.56 -7.38
CA GLU A 80 9.47 -15.66 -8.20
C GLU A 80 8.28 -16.56 -8.60
N SER A 81 7.45 -16.95 -7.63
CA SER A 81 6.26 -17.77 -7.89
C SER A 81 5.26 -17.08 -8.85
N LEU A 82 5.07 -15.78 -8.71
CA LEU A 82 4.20 -15.03 -9.62
C LEU A 82 4.80 -14.94 -11.04
N ARG A 83 6.11 -14.71 -11.17
CA ARG A 83 6.80 -14.70 -12.48
C ARG A 83 6.70 -16.03 -13.20
N GLU A 84 6.85 -17.14 -12.48
CA GLU A 84 6.65 -18.47 -13.03
C GLU A 84 5.21 -18.70 -13.51
N GLY A 85 4.23 -18.18 -12.78
CA GLY A 85 2.81 -18.38 -13.08
C GLY A 85 2.27 -17.52 -14.22
N VAL A 86 2.68 -16.24 -14.32
CA VAL A 86 2.08 -15.26 -15.27
C VAL A 86 3.08 -14.69 -16.27
N GLY A 87 4.35 -15.05 -16.17
CA GLY A 87 5.43 -14.52 -17.02
C GLY A 87 6.17 -13.34 -16.38
N GLU A 88 7.49 -13.31 -16.60
CA GLU A 88 8.40 -12.37 -15.95
C GLU A 88 8.05 -10.90 -16.24
N GLY A 89 7.67 -10.58 -17.47
CA GLY A 89 7.32 -9.21 -17.88
C GLY A 89 6.02 -8.65 -17.26
N SER A 90 5.23 -9.50 -16.60
CA SER A 90 3.96 -9.12 -15.99
C SER A 90 4.09 -8.79 -14.49
N VAL A 91 5.26 -8.99 -13.89
CA VAL A 91 5.48 -8.81 -12.45
C VAL A 91 6.51 -7.72 -12.19
N VAL A 92 6.10 -6.69 -11.47
CA VAL A 92 6.93 -5.52 -11.12
C VAL A 92 7.12 -5.46 -9.61
N GLY A 93 8.31 -5.10 -9.16
CA GLY A 93 8.58 -4.78 -7.74
C GLY A 93 8.54 -3.28 -7.51
N GLY A 94 8.14 -2.86 -6.30
CA GLY A 94 8.16 -1.45 -5.93
C GLY A 94 7.62 -1.19 -4.54
N MET A 95 7.35 0.06 -4.24
CA MET A 95 6.70 0.51 -3.01
C MET A 95 5.21 0.73 -3.26
N ASN A 96 4.39 0.42 -2.26
CA ASN A 96 2.97 0.70 -2.26
C ASN A 96 2.65 1.92 -1.39
N ALA A 97 1.61 2.68 -1.73
CA ALA A 97 0.99 3.66 -0.85
C ALA A 97 -0.38 3.14 -0.42
N THR A 98 -0.54 2.90 0.88
CA THR A 98 -1.83 2.54 1.46
C THR A 98 -2.57 3.80 1.91
N CYS A 99 -3.81 3.95 1.48
CA CYS A 99 -4.62 5.13 1.71
C CYS A 99 -5.78 4.81 2.66
N ASP A 100 -6.15 5.77 3.51
CA ASP A 100 -7.29 5.62 4.43
C ASP A 100 -8.65 5.86 3.76
N SER A 101 -8.66 6.38 2.54
CA SER A 101 -9.86 6.63 1.73
C SER A 101 -9.63 6.27 0.26
N PHE A 102 -10.67 5.73 -0.38
CA PHE A 102 -10.63 5.41 -1.81
C PHE A 102 -10.64 6.66 -2.70
N TYR A 103 -11.32 7.73 -2.30
CA TYR A 103 -11.41 8.97 -3.09
C TYR A 103 -10.34 9.97 -2.68
N SER A 104 -10.47 10.55 -1.50
CA SER A 104 -9.65 11.68 -1.07
C SER A 104 -8.17 11.33 -1.02
N SER A 105 -7.79 10.29 -0.27
CA SER A 105 -6.37 9.93 -0.05
C SER A 105 -5.72 9.19 -1.21
N GLN A 106 -6.46 8.92 -2.29
CA GLN A 106 -5.91 8.40 -3.56
C GLN A 106 -5.91 9.45 -4.68
N GLY A 107 -6.12 10.72 -4.36
CA GLY A 107 -6.05 11.81 -5.32
C GLY A 107 -7.19 11.81 -6.37
N ARG A 108 -8.30 11.06 -6.11
CA ARG A 108 -9.46 11.08 -6.99
C ARG A 108 -10.28 12.31 -6.73
N GLN A 109 -10.48 13.11 -7.76
CA GLN A 109 -11.25 14.34 -7.68
C GLN A 109 -12.70 14.10 -8.09
N GLY A 110 -13.63 14.79 -7.43
CA GLY A 110 -15.05 14.74 -7.70
C GLY A 110 -15.69 16.13 -7.66
N SER A 111 -16.78 16.33 -8.40
CA SER A 111 -17.46 17.62 -8.47
C SER A 111 -18.28 17.98 -7.23
N HIS A 112 -18.44 17.09 -6.27
CA HIS A 112 -19.35 17.26 -5.12
C HIS A 112 -18.63 17.50 -3.78
N PHE A 113 -17.33 17.20 -3.73
CA PHE A 113 -16.53 17.35 -2.50
C PHE A 113 -15.21 18.01 -2.85
N ASP A 114 -14.81 18.95 -2.01
CA ASP A 114 -13.48 19.53 -2.01
C ASP A 114 -12.63 18.72 -1.02
N ASP A 115 -11.75 17.90 -1.54
CA ASP A 115 -10.88 17.05 -0.74
C ASP A 115 -9.46 17.61 -0.58
N GLY A 116 -9.15 18.76 -1.21
CA GLY A 116 -7.83 19.39 -1.17
C GLY A 116 -6.73 18.45 -1.65
N ASN A 117 -7.00 17.63 -2.66
CA ASN A 117 -6.12 16.53 -3.08
C ASN A 117 -5.56 16.68 -4.51
N GLU A 118 -5.62 17.87 -5.08
CA GLU A 118 -5.18 18.17 -6.44
C GLU A 118 -3.69 17.88 -6.64
N ASP A 119 -2.89 18.18 -5.62
CA ASP A 119 -1.44 18.02 -5.65
C ASP A 119 -0.96 16.72 -4.98
N LEU A 120 -1.87 15.89 -4.44
CA LEU A 120 -1.50 14.70 -3.67
C LEU A 120 -0.68 13.68 -4.47
N ILE A 121 -1.06 13.37 -5.71
CA ILE A 121 -0.30 12.44 -6.54
C ILE A 121 1.10 12.98 -6.90
N PRO A 122 1.27 14.25 -7.34
CA PRO A 122 2.58 14.89 -7.41
C PRO A 122 3.40 14.80 -6.12
N GLU A 123 2.81 15.04 -4.95
CA GLU A 123 3.48 14.95 -3.64
C GLU A 123 3.94 13.52 -3.32
N VAL A 124 3.09 12.52 -3.54
CA VAL A 124 3.42 11.10 -3.37
C VAL A 124 4.60 10.69 -4.28
N ASN A 125 4.60 11.13 -5.53
CA ASN A 125 5.70 10.89 -6.47
C ASN A 125 6.99 11.63 -6.09
N ALA A 126 6.87 12.84 -5.53
CA ALA A 126 8.01 13.61 -5.01
C ALA A 126 8.59 12.99 -3.74
N PHE A 127 7.75 12.35 -2.90
CA PHE A 127 8.19 11.62 -1.72
C PHE A 127 9.07 10.42 -2.09
N SER A 128 8.66 9.61 -3.08
CA SER A 128 9.48 8.54 -3.64
C SER A 128 8.98 8.12 -5.02
N SER A 129 9.90 8.10 -6.00
CA SER A 129 9.66 7.55 -7.34
C SER A 129 9.46 6.02 -7.36
N ASP A 130 9.75 5.34 -6.25
CA ASP A 130 9.56 3.88 -6.12
C ASP A 130 8.11 3.51 -5.82
N ILE A 131 7.25 4.50 -5.54
CA ILE A 131 5.83 4.24 -5.29
C ILE A 131 5.14 3.97 -6.64
N VAL A 132 4.66 2.74 -6.81
CA VAL A 132 4.08 2.27 -8.08
C VAL A 132 2.59 2.02 -8.01
N THR A 133 2.03 1.81 -6.81
CA THR A 133 0.62 1.43 -6.59
C THR A 133 0.02 2.15 -5.39
N MET A 134 -1.32 2.33 -5.43
CA MET A 134 -2.12 2.82 -4.31
C MET A 134 -3.31 1.87 -4.06
N GLU A 135 -3.54 1.53 -2.78
CA GLU A 135 -4.64 0.68 -2.31
C GLU A 135 -4.94 0.99 -0.83
N MET A 136 -5.60 0.13 -0.08
CA MET A 136 -6.11 0.49 1.26
C MET A 136 -5.70 -0.46 2.40
N GLU A 137 -4.81 -1.46 2.19
CA GLU A 137 -4.60 -2.52 3.19
C GLU A 137 -3.13 -2.91 3.47
N THR A 138 -2.23 -2.76 2.51
CA THR A 138 -0.87 -3.31 2.59
C THR A 138 -0.07 -2.75 3.77
N PHE A 139 -0.10 -1.43 3.99
CA PHE A 139 0.61 -0.81 5.11
C PHE A 139 0.18 -1.40 6.45
N GLN A 140 -1.14 -1.53 6.69
CA GLN A 140 -1.66 -2.07 7.93
C GLN A 140 -1.20 -3.51 8.16
N LEU A 141 -1.18 -4.34 7.10
CA LEU A 141 -0.66 -5.71 7.19
C LEU A 141 0.81 -5.72 7.59
N LEU A 142 1.66 -4.96 6.89
CA LEU A 142 3.10 -4.90 7.16
C LEU A 142 3.39 -4.33 8.54
N HIS A 143 2.66 -3.27 8.95
CA HIS A 143 2.80 -2.67 10.27
C HIS A 143 2.40 -3.63 11.40
N LEU A 144 1.32 -4.39 11.22
CA LEU A 144 0.90 -5.42 12.19
C LEU A 144 1.93 -6.55 12.29
N ALA A 145 2.50 -7.00 11.17
CA ALA A 145 3.57 -7.99 11.17
C ALA A 145 4.80 -7.51 11.97
N ARG A 146 5.21 -6.26 11.74
CA ARG A 146 6.31 -5.63 12.49
C ARG A 146 6.02 -5.49 13.99
N SER A 147 4.76 -5.27 14.35
CA SER A 147 4.30 -5.04 15.74
C SER A 147 3.91 -6.34 16.46
N ALA A 148 3.92 -7.48 15.79
CA ALA A 148 3.51 -8.76 16.35
C ALA A 148 4.48 -9.21 17.45
N ARG A 149 3.93 -9.71 18.57
CA ARG A 149 4.74 -10.25 19.68
C ARG A 149 5.36 -11.62 19.36
N GLN A 150 4.79 -12.34 18.42
CA GLN A 150 5.31 -13.61 17.90
C GLN A 150 5.73 -13.43 16.46
N PRO A 151 6.68 -14.21 15.94
CA PRO A 151 7.18 -14.07 14.57
C PRO A 151 6.05 -14.09 13.55
N MET A 152 5.98 -13.05 12.73
CA MET A 152 5.00 -12.90 11.66
C MET A 152 5.67 -12.29 10.44
N ALA A 153 5.68 -13.05 9.35
CA ALA A 153 6.11 -12.57 8.04
C ALA A 153 4.91 -12.04 7.23
N ALA A 154 5.08 -10.93 6.54
CA ALA A 154 4.05 -10.39 5.66
C ALA A 154 4.62 -9.90 4.34
N ALA A 155 3.92 -10.20 3.26
CA ALA A 155 4.16 -9.67 1.93
C ALA A 155 2.84 -9.35 1.24
N ALA A 156 2.89 -8.50 0.21
CA ALA A 156 1.71 -8.15 -0.57
C ALA A 156 2.03 -8.12 -2.06
N ALA A 157 1.07 -8.57 -2.85
CA ALA A 157 1.02 -8.36 -4.28
C ALA A 157 -0.36 -7.85 -4.67
N VAL A 158 -0.42 -7.02 -5.70
CA VAL A 158 -1.65 -6.41 -6.18
C VAL A 158 -1.69 -6.42 -7.71
N ILE A 159 -2.86 -6.67 -8.28
CA ILE A 159 -3.09 -6.50 -9.71
C ILE A 159 -3.47 -5.06 -10.00
N CYS A 160 -2.79 -4.47 -10.96
CA CYS A 160 -3.05 -3.11 -11.41
C CYS A 160 -4.34 -3.04 -12.23
N VAL A 161 -5.26 -2.18 -11.81
CA VAL A 161 -6.50 -1.88 -12.54
C VAL A 161 -6.49 -0.42 -13.00
N ALA A 162 -7.23 -0.14 -14.07
CA ALA A 162 -7.32 1.20 -14.66
C ALA A 162 -8.09 2.18 -13.76
#